data_1f052a407424c3fdef903196123bfc8f
#
_entry.id   1f052a407424c3fdef903196123bfc8f
#
_cell.length_a   1.000
_cell.length_b   1.000
_cell.length_c   1.000
_cell.angle_alpha   90.00
_cell.angle_beta   90.00
_cell.angle_gamma   90.00
#
_symmetry.space_group_name_H-M   'P 1'
#
loop_
_entity.id
_entity.type
_entity.pdbx_description
1 polymer ?
#
loop_
_entity_poly.entity_id
_entity_poly.type
_entity_poly.pdbx_seq_one_letter_code
_entity_poly.pdbx_strand_id
1 'polypeptide(L)'
;MLDKYSAKLSLFVDAAFLIALRQASSQNKELVSEYDKIAKQLRNLTSAGHDIQLHIHPHWLDSVYNNGWQIDTSRYRLHDFSGEKRASIVRDCKEELTEHSDSPIFAYRAGGWCLQPFPEIKSQLLENDIWLDSTVYAGGLSEEQGRHYDFRGA
;
A
#
# COMPACT_ATOMS: atom_id res chain seq x y z
N MET A 1 3.00 13.77 -20.55
CA MET A 1 2.31 15.04 -20.23
C MET A 1 2.99 15.78 -19.07
N LEU A 2 3.34 15.12 -17.98
CA LEU A 2 3.99 15.74 -16.78
C LEU A 2 5.37 16.33 -17.11
N ASP A 3 6.18 15.63 -17.91
CA ASP A 3 7.52 16.06 -18.30
C ASP A 3 7.52 17.45 -18.98
N LYS A 4 6.47 17.77 -19.74
CA LYS A 4 6.31 19.09 -20.37
C LYS A 4 6.31 20.25 -19.35
N TYR A 5 5.90 19.97 -18.11
CA TYR A 5 5.81 20.94 -17.03
C TYR A 5 6.85 20.72 -15.94
N SER A 6 7.77 19.78 -16.13
CA SER A 6 8.73 19.35 -15.10
C SER A 6 8.05 18.93 -13.79
N ALA A 7 6.79 18.51 -13.86
CA ALA A 7 6.01 18.13 -12.69
C ALA A 7 6.39 16.73 -12.21
N LYS A 8 6.49 16.57 -10.89
CA LYS A 8 6.75 15.27 -10.24
C LYS A 8 5.53 14.85 -9.44
N LEU A 9 5.38 13.53 -9.28
CA LEU A 9 4.29 12.91 -8.54
C LEU A 9 4.83 12.17 -7.33
N SER A 10 4.05 12.13 -6.26
CA SER A 10 4.17 11.13 -5.20
C SER A 10 3.06 10.10 -5.41
N LEU A 11 3.46 8.87 -5.70
CA LEU A 11 2.58 7.76 -6.06
C LEU A 11 2.45 6.82 -4.86
N PHE A 12 1.26 6.69 -4.32
CA PHE A 12 0.98 5.73 -3.25
C PHE A 12 0.66 4.37 -3.86
N VAL A 13 1.62 3.45 -3.77
CA VAL A 13 1.60 2.15 -4.44
C VAL A 13 1.13 1.07 -3.48
N ASP A 14 0.15 0.27 -3.90
CA ASP A 14 -0.39 -0.84 -3.09
C ASP A 14 0.63 -1.99 -3.02
N ALA A 15 1.43 -1.96 -1.95
CA ALA A 15 2.49 -2.93 -1.73
C ALA A 15 1.95 -4.33 -1.39
N ALA A 16 0.78 -4.43 -0.74
CA ALA A 16 0.16 -5.71 -0.46
C ALA A 16 -0.24 -6.44 -1.74
N PHE A 17 -0.74 -5.70 -2.75
CA PHE A 17 -0.98 -6.26 -4.08
C PHE A 17 0.31 -6.76 -4.74
N LEU A 18 1.41 -6.01 -4.66
CA LEU A 18 2.70 -6.45 -5.23
C LEU A 18 3.19 -7.74 -4.59
N ILE A 19 3.10 -7.86 -3.26
CA ILE A 19 3.45 -9.08 -2.54
C ILE A 19 2.57 -10.25 -3.00
N ALA A 20 1.25 -10.07 -3.06
CA ALA A 20 0.31 -11.10 -3.51
C ALA A 20 0.62 -11.53 -4.96
N LEU A 21 0.87 -10.59 -5.85
CA LEU A 21 1.23 -10.85 -7.24
C LEU A 21 2.56 -11.61 -7.36
N ARG A 22 3.59 -11.22 -6.62
CA ARG A 22 4.88 -11.89 -6.57
C ARG A 22 4.74 -13.33 -6.05
N GLN A 23 3.95 -13.55 -5.02
CA GLN A 23 3.68 -14.88 -4.49
C GLN A 23 2.94 -15.76 -5.50
N ALA A 24 1.89 -15.23 -6.13
CA ALA A 24 1.11 -15.95 -7.14
C ALA A 24 1.94 -16.26 -8.40
N SER A 25 2.86 -15.39 -8.79
CA SER A 25 3.75 -15.57 -9.95
C SER A 25 4.68 -16.79 -9.80
N SER A 26 5.01 -17.19 -8.57
CA SER A 26 5.83 -18.38 -8.32
C SER A 26 5.19 -19.69 -8.85
N GLN A 27 3.87 -19.70 -8.99
CA GLN A 27 3.09 -20.85 -9.48
C GLN A 27 2.43 -20.60 -10.84
N ASN A 28 2.38 -19.34 -11.30
CA ASN A 28 1.68 -18.93 -12.53
C ASN A 28 2.60 -18.07 -13.41
N LYS A 29 3.16 -18.67 -14.45
CA LYS A 29 4.14 -18.00 -15.34
C LYS A 29 3.60 -16.74 -16.03
N GLU A 30 2.31 -16.66 -16.29
CA GLU A 30 1.66 -15.47 -16.87
C GLU A 30 1.78 -14.25 -15.95
N LEU A 31 1.72 -14.45 -14.62
CA LEU A 31 1.84 -13.38 -13.63
C LEU A 31 3.28 -12.89 -13.45
N VAL A 32 4.28 -13.67 -13.81
CA VAL A 32 5.69 -13.22 -13.81
C VAL A 32 5.83 -11.98 -14.70
N SER A 33 5.29 -12.05 -15.92
CA SER A 33 5.38 -10.92 -16.86
C SER A 33 4.62 -9.68 -16.36
N GLU A 34 3.53 -9.88 -15.60
CA GLU A 34 2.76 -8.78 -15.01
C GLU A 34 3.56 -8.13 -13.89
N TYR A 35 4.09 -8.91 -12.95
CA TYR A 35 4.95 -8.40 -11.88
C TYR A 35 6.16 -7.64 -12.44
N ASP A 36 6.88 -8.22 -13.40
CA ASP A 36 8.06 -7.60 -14.01
C ASP A 36 7.74 -6.26 -14.68
N LYS A 37 6.58 -6.14 -15.33
CA LYS A 37 6.13 -4.89 -15.95
C LYS A 37 5.90 -3.81 -14.90
N ILE A 38 5.23 -4.15 -13.79
CA ILE A 38 4.96 -3.20 -12.70
C ILE A 38 6.29 -2.81 -12.04
N ALA A 39 7.12 -3.77 -11.67
CA ALA A 39 8.43 -3.53 -11.07
C ALA A 39 9.32 -2.62 -11.95
N LYS A 40 9.33 -2.85 -13.25
CA LYS A 40 10.03 -2.00 -14.22
C LYS A 40 9.43 -0.59 -14.28
N GLN A 41 8.10 -0.47 -14.26
CA GLN A 41 7.42 0.81 -14.28
C GLN A 41 7.78 1.64 -13.04
N LEU A 42 7.77 1.03 -11.85
CA LEU A 42 8.13 1.71 -10.60
C LEU A 42 9.58 2.23 -10.64
N ARG A 43 10.54 1.39 -11.01
CA ARG A 43 11.94 1.80 -11.18
C ARG A 43 12.11 2.93 -12.20
N ASN A 44 11.40 2.89 -13.33
CA ASN A 44 11.46 3.96 -14.32
C ASN A 44 10.89 5.29 -13.77
N LEU A 45 9.82 5.22 -12.97
CA LEU A 45 9.21 6.40 -12.35
C LEU A 45 10.16 7.04 -11.32
N THR A 46 10.79 6.24 -10.46
CA THR A 46 11.76 6.77 -9.47
C THR A 46 13.00 7.33 -10.16
N SER A 47 13.54 6.65 -11.18
CA SER A 47 14.65 7.17 -11.98
C SER A 47 14.31 8.47 -12.74
N ALA A 48 13.02 8.68 -13.05
CA ALA A 48 12.53 9.94 -13.62
C ALA A 48 12.29 11.03 -12.56
N GLY A 49 12.56 10.76 -11.27
CA GLY A 49 12.42 11.70 -10.15
C GLY A 49 11.00 11.82 -9.61
N HIS A 50 10.14 10.82 -9.83
CA HIS A 50 8.87 10.67 -9.12
C HIS A 50 9.11 9.92 -7.80
N ASP A 51 8.26 10.17 -6.79
CA ASP A 51 8.26 9.42 -5.55
C ASP A 51 7.29 8.24 -5.63
N ILE A 52 7.67 7.09 -5.06
CA ILE A 52 6.73 6.04 -4.68
C ILE A 52 6.67 5.95 -3.15
N GLN A 53 5.45 5.86 -2.62
CA GLN A 53 5.16 5.88 -1.20
C GLN A 53 4.18 4.76 -0.84
N LEU A 54 4.09 4.42 0.45
CA LEU A 54 3.40 3.23 0.93
C LEU A 54 1.87 3.39 0.90
N HIS A 55 1.20 2.48 0.21
CA HIS A 55 -0.23 2.22 0.30
C HIS A 55 -0.46 0.75 0.63
N ILE A 56 -1.42 0.44 1.49
CA ILE A 56 -1.70 -0.94 1.88
C ILE A 56 -3.20 -1.21 1.85
N HIS A 57 -3.59 -2.16 1.00
CA HIS A 57 -4.87 -2.87 1.11
C HIS A 57 -4.60 -4.30 1.60
N PRO A 58 -4.63 -4.55 2.92
CA PRO A 58 -4.15 -5.81 3.48
C PRO A 58 -4.95 -7.04 3.04
N HIS A 59 -6.18 -6.87 2.56
CA HIS A 59 -7.00 -7.95 2.01
C HIS A 59 -6.35 -8.70 0.83
N TRP A 60 -5.38 -8.07 0.12
CA TRP A 60 -4.61 -8.78 -0.91
C TRP A 60 -3.79 -9.95 -0.36
N LEU A 61 -3.38 -9.88 0.92
CA LEU A 61 -2.60 -10.94 1.56
C LEU A 61 -3.44 -12.19 1.88
N ASP A 62 -4.76 -12.06 1.88
CA ASP A 62 -5.73 -13.15 2.05
C ASP A 62 -6.31 -13.63 0.72
N SER A 63 -6.07 -12.87 -0.36
CA SER A 63 -6.59 -13.18 -1.69
C SER A 63 -5.75 -14.24 -2.39
N VAL A 64 -6.38 -15.04 -3.25
CA VAL A 64 -5.75 -16.17 -3.95
C VAL A 64 -5.94 -16.02 -5.45
N TYR A 65 -4.90 -16.36 -6.22
CA TYR A 65 -5.00 -16.45 -7.68
C TYR A 65 -5.26 -17.89 -8.12
N ASN A 66 -6.40 -18.10 -8.78
CA ASN A 66 -6.75 -19.36 -9.42
C ASN A 66 -7.53 -19.09 -10.70
N ASN A 67 -6.84 -19.03 -11.85
CA ASN A 67 -7.38 -18.58 -13.14
C ASN A 67 -8.08 -17.22 -13.09
N GLY A 68 -7.67 -16.37 -12.15
CA GLY A 68 -8.22 -15.07 -11.81
C GLY A 68 -8.14 -14.84 -10.30
N TRP A 69 -8.15 -13.57 -9.89
CA TRP A 69 -8.11 -13.21 -8.47
C TRP A 69 -9.44 -13.56 -7.78
N GLN A 70 -9.33 -14.35 -6.71
CA GLN A 70 -10.40 -14.58 -5.73
C GLN A 70 -10.12 -13.65 -4.55
N ILE A 71 -10.78 -12.48 -4.55
CA ILE A 71 -10.52 -11.42 -3.58
C ILE A 71 -11.27 -11.73 -2.28
N ASP A 72 -10.53 -11.78 -1.16
CA ASP A 72 -11.08 -11.92 0.19
C ASP A 72 -10.99 -10.58 0.92
N THR A 73 -12.12 -9.94 1.16
CA THR A 73 -12.23 -8.65 1.87
C THR A 73 -12.65 -8.79 3.33
N SER A 74 -12.61 -9.99 3.90
CA SER A 74 -12.99 -10.25 5.31
C SER A 74 -12.12 -9.47 6.31
N ARG A 75 -10.84 -9.24 5.96
CA ARG A 75 -9.89 -8.41 6.71
C ARG A 75 -9.43 -7.24 5.84
N TYR A 76 -10.29 -6.23 5.74
CA TYR A 76 -10.08 -5.12 4.82
C TYR A 76 -9.11 -4.06 5.35
N ARG A 77 -9.06 -3.87 6.69
CA ARG A 77 -8.27 -2.84 7.35
C ARG A 77 -7.05 -3.44 8.03
N LEU A 78 -5.98 -2.67 8.20
CA LEU A 78 -4.85 -3.08 9.05
C LEU A 78 -5.32 -3.41 10.49
N HIS A 79 -6.35 -2.73 10.99
CA HIS A 79 -6.93 -2.99 12.32
C HIS A 79 -7.58 -4.38 12.47
N ASP A 80 -7.91 -5.04 11.36
CA ASP A 80 -8.50 -6.39 11.39
C ASP A 80 -7.45 -7.48 11.67
N PHE A 81 -6.17 -7.10 11.80
CA PHE A 81 -5.05 -7.97 12.16
C PHE A 81 -4.56 -7.70 13.59
N SER A 82 -3.97 -8.70 14.26
CA SER A 82 -3.31 -8.52 15.55
C SER A 82 -2.16 -7.52 15.45
N GLY A 83 -1.77 -6.90 16.56
CA GLY A 83 -0.68 -5.91 16.56
C GLY A 83 0.63 -6.44 15.99
N GLU A 84 1.01 -7.67 16.34
CA GLU A 84 2.22 -8.33 15.82
C GLU A 84 2.13 -8.59 14.30
N LYS A 85 0.99 -9.12 13.82
CA LYS A 85 0.77 -9.34 12.40
C LYS A 85 0.72 -8.03 11.62
N ARG A 86 0.11 -6.99 12.20
CA ARG A 86 0.06 -5.64 11.64
C ARG A 86 1.46 -5.05 11.45
N ALA A 87 2.33 -5.20 12.46
CA ALA A 87 3.73 -4.77 12.37
C ALA A 87 4.47 -5.48 11.23
N SER A 88 4.29 -6.81 11.10
CA SER A 88 4.91 -7.54 10.00
C SER A 88 4.37 -7.09 8.64
N ILE A 89 3.07 -6.83 8.50
CA ILE A 89 2.49 -6.35 7.23
C ILE A 89 3.10 -5.00 6.81
N VAL A 90 3.22 -4.05 7.74
CA VAL A 90 3.80 -2.73 7.44
C VAL A 90 5.26 -2.87 6.99
N ARG A 91 6.06 -3.65 7.72
CA ARG A 91 7.45 -3.91 7.39
C ARG A 91 7.60 -4.57 6.02
N ASP A 92 6.90 -5.69 5.80
CA ASP A 92 7.03 -6.49 4.58
C ASP A 92 6.58 -5.67 3.34
N CYS A 93 5.53 -4.85 3.49
CA CYS A 93 5.07 -3.95 2.44
C CYS A 93 6.07 -2.81 2.15
N LYS A 94 6.71 -2.26 3.18
CA LYS A 94 7.77 -1.25 2.98
C LYS A 94 8.98 -1.87 2.28
N GLU A 95 9.42 -3.05 2.72
CA GLU A 95 10.53 -3.78 2.10
C GLU A 95 10.26 -4.05 0.63
N GLU A 96 9.07 -4.54 0.26
CA GLU A 96 8.67 -4.76 -1.13
C GLU A 96 8.82 -3.49 -1.98
N LEU A 97 8.34 -2.34 -1.51
CA LEU A 97 8.49 -1.10 -2.27
C LEU A 97 9.93 -0.62 -2.35
N THR A 98 10.72 -0.82 -1.30
CA THR A 98 12.12 -0.40 -1.26
C THR A 98 12.96 -1.10 -2.34
N GLU A 99 12.60 -2.34 -2.74
CA GLU A 99 13.24 -3.04 -3.87
C GLU A 99 13.04 -2.35 -5.22
N HIS A 100 12.06 -1.45 -5.32
CA HIS A 100 11.67 -0.76 -6.56
C HIS A 100 11.89 0.74 -6.52
N SER A 101 12.48 1.28 -5.45
CA SER A 101 12.68 2.72 -5.26
C SER A 101 14.12 3.06 -4.90
N ASP A 102 14.68 4.05 -5.58
CA ASP A 102 15.96 4.67 -5.21
C ASP A 102 15.79 5.77 -4.13
N SER A 103 14.53 6.08 -3.76
CA SER A 103 14.17 7.11 -2.78
C SER A 103 13.60 6.50 -1.51
N PRO A 104 13.74 7.16 -0.35
CA PRO A 104 13.17 6.67 0.90
C PRO A 104 11.65 6.55 0.84
N ILE A 105 11.11 5.47 1.43
CA ILE A 105 9.68 5.31 1.69
C ILE A 105 9.41 5.85 3.09
N PHE A 106 8.71 6.98 3.20
CA PHE A 106 8.49 7.71 4.45
C PHE A 106 7.03 8.13 4.68
N ALA A 107 6.19 8.00 3.65
CA ALA A 107 4.79 8.39 3.71
C ALA A 107 3.86 7.19 3.53
N TYR A 108 2.72 7.26 4.19
CA TYR A 108 1.68 6.23 4.17
C TYR A 108 0.33 6.80 3.76
N ARG A 109 -0.45 6.01 3.03
CA ARG A 109 -1.88 6.23 2.82
C ARG A 109 -2.64 4.95 3.08
N ALA A 110 -3.61 4.98 3.98
CA ALA A 110 -4.40 3.82 4.33
C ALA A 110 -5.34 3.40 3.19
N GLY A 111 -5.41 2.09 2.94
CA GLY A 111 -6.39 1.50 2.05
C GLY A 111 -7.80 1.83 2.51
N GLY A 112 -8.66 2.30 1.58
CA GLY A 112 -10.03 2.68 1.89
C GLY A 112 -10.17 3.80 2.94
N TRP A 113 -9.13 4.61 3.16
CA TRP A 113 -9.03 5.65 4.19
C TRP A 113 -9.15 5.12 5.64
N CYS A 114 -8.98 3.82 5.85
CA CYS A 114 -9.16 3.16 7.15
C CYS A 114 -7.96 3.37 8.09
N LEU A 115 -7.73 4.62 8.49
CA LEU A 115 -6.63 5.03 9.39
C LEU A 115 -7.00 4.93 10.87
N GLN A 116 -8.28 5.00 11.20
CA GLN A 116 -8.74 5.07 12.60
C GLN A 116 -9.05 3.69 13.19
N PRO A 117 -8.76 3.47 14.48
CA PRO A 117 -8.10 4.41 15.41
C PRO A 117 -6.57 4.49 15.16
N PHE A 118 -6.06 5.68 14.88
CA PHE A 118 -4.65 5.92 14.54
C PHE A 118 -3.64 5.44 15.61
N PRO A 119 -3.89 5.61 16.93
CA PRO A 119 -2.94 5.14 17.94
C PRO A 119 -2.55 3.67 17.83
N GLU A 120 -3.45 2.83 17.27
CA GLU A 120 -3.20 1.40 17.12
C GLU A 120 -2.20 1.03 16.01
N ILE A 121 -1.96 1.92 15.05
CA ILE A 121 -1.03 1.67 13.94
C ILE A 121 0.18 2.60 13.95
N LYS A 122 0.14 3.65 14.80
CA LYS A 122 1.17 4.68 14.85
C LYS A 122 2.58 4.11 15.10
N SER A 123 2.71 3.21 16.09
CA SER A 123 4.01 2.64 16.44
C SER A 123 4.60 1.84 15.28
N GLN A 124 3.79 1.02 14.61
CA GLN A 124 4.23 0.21 13.48
C GLN A 124 4.72 1.06 12.29
N LEU A 125 4.07 2.21 12.06
CA LEU A 125 4.51 3.15 11.03
C LEU A 125 5.85 3.79 11.42
N LEU A 126 5.97 4.32 12.64
CA LEU A 126 7.19 4.98 13.12
C LEU A 126 8.38 4.03 13.23
N GLU A 127 8.19 2.78 13.68
CA GLU A 127 9.22 1.74 13.73
C GLU A 127 9.76 1.36 12.36
N ASN A 128 9.02 1.69 11.30
CA ASN A 128 9.41 1.51 9.92
C ASN A 128 9.79 2.83 9.22
N ASP A 129 10.16 3.88 9.95
CA ASP A 129 10.52 5.21 9.42
C ASP A 129 9.43 5.87 8.58
N ILE A 130 8.17 5.47 8.74
CA ILE A 130 7.01 6.10 8.11
C ILE A 130 6.50 7.17 9.06
N TRP A 131 6.80 8.43 8.78
CA TRP A 131 6.50 9.54 9.67
C TRP A 131 5.47 10.53 9.12
N LEU A 132 5.04 10.36 7.86
CA LEU A 132 4.00 11.17 7.23
C LEU A 132 2.78 10.31 6.89
N ASP A 133 1.61 10.76 7.33
CA ASP A 133 0.33 10.21 6.86
C ASP A 133 -0.33 11.13 5.83
N SER A 134 -0.81 10.56 4.74
CA SER A 134 -1.53 11.25 3.67
C SER A 134 -2.95 10.70 3.47
N THR A 135 -3.53 10.09 4.52
CA THR A 135 -4.86 9.48 4.46
C THR A 135 -5.98 10.47 4.70
N VAL A 136 -5.78 11.35 5.70
CA VAL A 136 -6.83 12.24 6.21
C VAL A 136 -7.18 13.33 5.19
N TYR A 137 -8.46 13.58 5.01
CA TYR A 137 -8.97 14.72 4.26
C TYR A 137 -10.17 15.36 4.99
N ALA A 138 -10.26 16.69 4.92
CA ALA A 138 -11.28 17.45 5.65
C ALA A 138 -12.70 17.01 5.28
N GLY A 139 -13.52 16.74 6.29
CA GLY A 139 -14.91 16.35 6.14
C GLY A 139 -15.17 14.90 5.72
N GLY A 140 -14.14 14.08 5.63
CA GLY A 140 -14.26 12.66 5.26
C GLY A 140 -15.06 11.87 6.30
N LEU A 141 -16.02 11.07 5.83
CA LEU A 141 -16.82 10.16 6.66
C LEU A 141 -17.16 8.90 5.88
N SER A 142 -17.03 7.75 6.50
CA SER A 142 -17.64 6.49 6.04
C SER A 142 -18.08 5.66 7.24
N GLU A 143 -19.28 5.11 7.15
CA GLU A 143 -19.87 4.16 8.11
C GLU A 143 -20.15 2.80 7.44
N GLU A 144 -19.61 2.57 6.25
CA GLU A 144 -19.78 1.31 5.53
C GLU A 144 -19.07 0.16 6.27
N GLN A 145 -19.67 -1.03 6.21
CA GLN A 145 -19.06 -2.22 6.77
C GLN A 145 -17.68 -2.47 6.15
N GLY A 146 -16.67 -2.65 7.00
CA GLY A 146 -15.27 -2.82 6.58
C GLY A 146 -14.55 -1.51 6.26
N ARG A 147 -15.27 -0.37 6.10
CA ARG A 147 -14.70 0.96 5.93
C ARG A 147 -15.31 1.92 6.93
N HIS A 148 -14.62 2.16 8.04
CA HIS A 148 -15.09 3.11 9.05
C HIS A 148 -14.02 4.15 9.32
N TYR A 149 -14.36 5.42 9.13
CA TYR A 149 -13.54 6.57 9.48
C TYR A 149 -14.39 7.83 9.60
N ASP A 150 -13.96 8.75 10.46
CA ASP A 150 -14.58 10.07 10.64
C ASP A 150 -13.48 11.15 10.72
N PHE A 151 -13.34 11.93 9.67
CA PHE A 151 -12.37 13.03 9.55
C PHE A 151 -13.06 14.41 9.55
N ARG A 152 -14.32 14.49 10.02
CA ARG A 152 -15.06 15.77 10.05
C ARG A 152 -14.46 16.78 11.02
N GLY A 153 -13.68 16.32 11.98
CA GLY A 153 -12.97 17.17 12.94
C GLY A 153 -11.48 17.40 12.60
N ALA A 154 -11.04 16.99 11.42
CA ALA A 154 -9.64 17.12 11.02
C ALA A 154 -9.37 18.44 10.28
#